data_d39b744877d7350525beb79fd745f8b7
#
_entry.id   d39b744877d7350525beb79fd745f8b7
#
_cell.length_a   1.000
_cell.length_b   1.000
_cell.length_c   1.000
_cell.angle_alpha   90.00
_cell.angle_beta   90.00
_cell.angle_gamma   90.00
#
_symmetry.space_group_name_H-M   'P 1'
#
loop_
_entity.id
_entity.type
_entity.pdbx_description
1 polymer ?
#
loop_
_entity_poly.entity_id
_entity_poly.type
_entity_poly.pdbx_seq_one_letter_code
_entity_poly.pdbx_strand_id
1 'polypeptide(L)'
;MLIEAVESPELDVYVTITMRSDFIGECAKYLDLTQFINDSHYLIPQMVRDQKRMVIEGPIAVGGGKITPRLTQQLLNDVGDNPDQLPILQHALMRTWGYWVSSRQNTEAIDLEHYNAIGTLKSALSQHANEAFDLLNKRERQIAESMFKALTEKGAENTGIRRPTKLSTLAAIAGVSEDDVARVVNRFREPGRSLLMPPHGVEISSETVIDISHESLMRIWDRLKQWLEEESKSADMYLNISEASRKFQEGKASLWQMPDLQLAINWRISNRPTIVWATRYDEAFERAMVFLETSERA
;
A
#
# COMPACT_ATOMS: atom_id res chain seq x y z
N MET A 1 23.69 -14.63 10.81
CA MET A 1 22.53 -15.50 11.09
C MET A 1 22.06 -16.29 9.86
N LEU A 2 21.56 -15.70 8.74
CA LEU A 2 21.14 -16.49 7.55
C LEU A 2 22.34 -17.19 6.88
N ILE A 3 23.44 -16.50 6.68
CA ILE A 3 24.68 -17.02 6.08
C ILE A 3 25.26 -18.14 6.98
N GLU A 4 25.38 -17.89 8.26
CA GLU A 4 25.84 -18.89 9.25
C GLU A 4 24.96 -20.16 9.25
N ALA A 5 23.65 -20.03 9.04
CA ALA A 5 22.75 -21.17 8.94
C ALA A 5 23.02 -22.02 7.69
N VAL A 6 23.32 -21.38 6.55
CA VAL A 6 23.67 -22.10 5.28
C VAL A 6 25.04 -22.76 5.35
N GLU A 7 25.99 -22.16 6.08
CA GLU A 7 27.36 -22.67 6.26
C GLU A 7 27.49 -23.69 7.40
N SER A 8 26.40 -24.00 8.11
CA SER A 8 26.41 -24.95 9.23
C SER A 8 26.78 -26.36 8.73
N PRO A 9 27.85 -26.98 9.25
CA PRO A 9 28.23 -28.34 8.84
C PRO A 9 27.34 -29.42 9.46
N GLU A 10 26.46 -29.06 10.40
CA GLU A 10 25.62 -30.00 11.16
C GLU A 10 24.25 -30.23 10.53
N LEU A 11 23.78 -29.31 9.69
CA LEU A 11 22.44 -29.34 9.10
C LEU A 11 22.47 -28.85 7.66
N ASP A 12 21.83 -29.58 6.75
CA ASP A 12 21.59 -29.13 5.37
C ASP A 12 20.46 -28.07 5.35
N VAL A 13 20.83 -26.80 5.51
CA VAL A 13 19.88 -25.68 5.49
C VAL A 13 19.94 -24.97 4.15
N TYR A 14 18.80 -24.87 3.46
CA TYR A 14 18.65 -24.10 2.23
C TYR A 14 17.84 -22.84 2.50
N VAL A 15 18.40 -21.67 2.16
CA VAL A 15 17.72 -20.39 2.28
C VAL A 15 17.42 -19.86 0.88
N THR A 16 16.14 -19.66 0.56
CA THR A 16 15.70 -19.06 -0.71
C THR A 16 15.13 -17.67 -0.43
N ILE A 17 15.71 -16.67 -1.08
CA ILE A 17 15.24 -15.28 -1.00
C ILE A 17 14.69 -14.88 -2.37
N THR A 18 13.46 -14.37 -2.40
CA THR A 18 12.86 -13.77 -3.60
C THR A 18 12.76 -12.27 -3.41
N MET A 19 13.26 -11.52 -4.37
CA MET A 19 13.19 -10.05 -4.36
C MET A 19 13.02 -9.48 -5.76
N ARG A 20 12.55 -8.26 -5.85
CA ARG A 20 12.53 -7.51 -7.11
C ARG A 20 13.96 -7.09 -7.47
N SER A 21 14.25 -7.04 -8.77
CA SER A 21 15.60 -6.73 -9.30
C SER A 21 16.09 -5.32 -8.92
N ASP A 22 15.20 -4.36 -8.70
CA ASP A 22 15.53 -3.01 -8.24
C ASP A 22 16.11 -2.96 -6.82
N PHE A 23 15.84 -3.98 -5.98
CA PHE A 23 16.41 -4.08 -4.62
C PHE A 23 17.77 -4.80 -4.55
N ILE A 24 18.25 -5.42 -5.63
CA ILE A 24 19.55 -6.12 -5.62
C ILE A 24 20.68 -5.18 -5.24
N GLY A 25 20.64 -3.90 -5.69
CA GLY A 25 21.64 -2.89 -5.34
C GLY A 25 21.74 -2.61 -3.83
N GLU A 26 20.66 -2.76 -3.08
CA GLU A 26 20.66 -2.59 -1.63
C GLU A 26 21.44 -3.69 -0.90
N CYS A 27 21.52 -4.89 -1.50
CA CYS A 27 22.28 -6.01 -0.96
C CYS A 27 23.79 -5.76 -0.99
N ALA A 28 24.27 -4.84 -1.85
CA ALA A 28 25.69 -4.48 -1.94
C ALA A 28 26.25 -3.84 -0.65
N LYS A 29 25.39 -3.40 0.26
CA LYS A 29 25.76 -2.91 1.60
C LYS A 29 26.28 -4.03 2.52
N TYR A 30 26.04 -5.29 2.17
CA TYR A 30 26.40 -6.48 2.96
C TYR A 30 27.34 -7.37 2.14
N LEU A 31 28.65 -7.26 2.41
CA LEU A 31 29.70 -7.90 1.61
C LEU A 31 29.50 -9.41 1.44
N ASP A 32 29.27 -10.13 2.54
CA ASP A 32 29.10 -11.58 2.53
C ASP A 32 27.85 -12.00 1.73
N LEU A 33 26.74 -11.28 1.93
CA LEU A 33 25.50 -11.53 1.17
C LEU A 33 25.68 -11.30 -0.34
N THR A 34 26.47 -10.27 -0.69
CA THR A 34 26.74 -9.96 -2.11
C THR A 34 27.47 -11.11 -2.81
N GLN A 35 28.40 -11.76 -2.11
CA GLN A 35 29.14 -12.90 -2.66
C GLN A 35 28.20 -14.10 -2.91
N PHE A 36 27.37 -14.45 -1.93
CA PHE A 36 26.36 -15.52 -2.09
C PHE A 36 25.36 -15.22 -3.22
N ILE A 37 24.92 -13.97 -3.38
CA ILE A 37 24.03 -13.57 -4.46
C ILE A 37 24.73 -13.78 -5.82
N ASN A 38 25.97 -13.33 -5.98
CA ASN A 38 26.69 -13.48 -7.24
C ASN A 38 26.88 -14.96 -7.65
N ASP A 39 27.04 -15.86 -6.68
CA ASP A 39 27.30 -17.27 -6.93
C ASP A 39 26.01 -18.09 -7.13
N SER A 40 24.85 -17.61 -6.66
CA SER A 40 23.62 -18.42 -6.59
C SER A 40 22.34 -17.71 -7.07
N HIS A 41 22.44 -16.46 -7.59
CA HIS A 41 21.22 -15.79 -8.02
C HIS A 41 20.65 -16.37 -9.32
N TYR A 42 19.33 -16.41 -9.40
CA TYR A 42 18.59 -16.74 -10.61
C TYR A 42 17.67 -15.57 -10.97
N LEU A 43 17.96 -14.91 -12.11
CA LEU A 43 17.10 -13.83 -12.59
C LEU A 43 15.89 -14.44 -13.33
N ILE A 44 14.70 -14.25 -12.77
CA ILE A 44 13.45 -14.69 -13.39
C ILE A 44 13.14 -13.77 -14.58
N PRO A 45 13.08 -14.30 -15.82
CA PRO A 45 12.76 -13.47 -16.98
C PRO A 45 11.31 -12.99 -16.95
N GLN A 46 11.05 -11.85 -17.60
CA GLN A 46 9.68 -11.38 -17.77
C GLN A 46 8.86 -12.36 -18.65
N MET A 47 7.57 -12.50 -18.32
CA MET A 47 6.66 -13.34 -19.09
C MET A 47 6.51 -12.82 -20.52
N VAL A 48 6.73 -13.70 -21.49
CA VAL A 48 6.38 -13.45 -22.90
C VAL A 48 4.88 -13.59 -23.12
N ARG A 49 4.38 -13.09 -24.26
CA ARG A 49 2.95 -13.03 -24.57
C ARG A 49 2.22 -14.38 -24.44
N ASP A 50 2.86 -15.49 -24.86
CA ASP A 50 2.26 -16.83 -24.76
C ASP A 50 2.16 -17.31 -23.31
N GLN A 51 3.15 -16.98 -22.48
CA GLN A 51 3.09 -17.27 -21.03
C GLN A 51 1.99 -16.45 -20.35
N LYS A 52 1.84 -15.16 -20.71
CA LYS A 52 0.72 -14.34 -20.23
C LYS A 52 -0.63 -14.93 -20.63
N ARG A 53 -0.75 -15.49 -21.86
CA ARG A 53 -1.95 -16.22 -22.30
C ARG A 53 -2.24 -17.41 -21.40
N MET A 54 -1.24 -18.23 -21.10
CA MET A 54 -1.41 -19.39 -20.20
C MET A 54 -1.85 -19.00 -18.80
N VAL A 55 -1.33 -17.87 -18.27
CA VAL A 55 -1.74 -17.33 -16.97
C VAL A 55 -3.19 -16.84 -16.97
N ILE A 56 -3.70 -16.37 -18.11
CA ILE A 56 -5.11 -15.96 -18.26
C ILE A 56 -6.02 -17.17 -18.39
N GLU A 57 -5.71 -18.09 -19.33
CA GLU A 57 -6.60 -19.19 -19.72
C GLU A 57 -6.54 -20.37 -18.74
N GLY A 58 -5.37 -20.67 -18.18
CA GLY A 58 -5.12 -21.84 -17.33
C GLY A 58 -6.00 -21.87 -16.07
N PRO A 59 -6.00 -20.84 -15.21
CA PRO A 59 -6.83 -20.80 -14.01
C PRO A 59 -8.33 -20.90 -14.32
N ILE A 60 -8.78 -20.30 -15.42
CA ILE A 60 -10.19 -20.35 -15.86
C ILE A 60 -10.57 -21.79 -16.25
N ALA A 61 -9.70 -22.46 -16.97
CA ALA A 61 -9.92 -23.87 -17.36
C ALA A 61 -9.93 -24.80 -16.14
N VAL A 62 -9.00 -24.62 -15.18
CA VAL A 62 -8.97 -25.36 -13.91
C VAL A 62 -10.25 -25.15 -13.10
N GLY A 63 -10.79 -23.92 -13.09
CA GLY A 63 -12.07 -23.61 -12.48
C GLY A 63 -13.31 -24.13 -13.23
N GLY A 64 -13.12 -24.85 -14.36
CA GLY A 64 -14.22 -25.39 -15.19
C GLY A 64 -14.90 -24.35 -16.08
N GLY A 65 -14.32 -23.13 -16.19
CA GLY A 65 -14.84 -22.08 -17.08
C GLY A 65 -14.22 -22.15 -18.49
N LYS A 66 -14.78 -21.31 -19.36
CA LYS A 66 -14.21 -21.04 -20.70
C LYS A 66 -14.10 -19.53 -20.88
N ILE A 67 -13.09 -19.08 -21.59
CA ILE A 67 -12.88 -17.67 -21.95
C ILE A 67 -12.90 -17.53 -23.46
N THR A 68 -13.48 -16.45 -23.97
CA THR A 68 -13.49 -16.20 -25.41
C THR A 68 -12.12 -15.72 -25.89
N PRO A 69 -11.69 -16.10 -27.11
CA PRO A 69 -10.43 -15.65 -27.69
C PRO A 69 -10.33 -14.11 -27.77
N ARG A 70 -11.46 -13.43 -28.00
CA ARG A 70 -11.50 -11.95 -28.07
C ARG A 70 -11.22 -11.31 -26.71
N LEU A 71 -11.70 -11.87 -25.60
CA LEU A 71 -11.38 -11.38 -24.28
C LEU A 71 -9.92 -11.66 -23.90
N THR A 72 -9.42 -12.87 -24.19
CA THR A 72 -7.99 -13.18 -24.00
C THR A 72 -7.09 -12.17 -24.73
N GLN A 73 -7.42 -11.86 -26.00
CA GLN A 73 -6.66 -10.90 -26.80
C GLN A 73 -6.73 -9.48 -26.19
N GLN A 74 -7.90 -9.06 -25.72
CA GLN A 74 -8.07 -7.76 -25.04
C GLN A 74 -7.23 -7.68 -23.76
N LEU A 75 -7.30 -8.70 -22.91
CA LEU A 75 -6.50 -8.75 -21.67
C LEU A 75 -4.99 -8.70 -21.95
N LEU A 76 -4.52 -9.43 -22.97
CA LEU A 76 -3.11 -9.39 -23.39
C LEU A 76 -2.67 -8.01 -23.88
N ASN A 77 -3.56 -7.28 -24.56
CA ASN A 77 -3.27 -5.92 -25.00
C ASN A 77 -3.28 -4.92 -23.85
N ASP A 78 -4.22 -5.06 -22.93
CA ASP A 78 -4.37 -4.16 -21.77
C ASP A 78 -3.21 -4.32 -20.77
N VAL A 79 -2.68 -5.53 -20.57
CA VAL A 79 -1.51 -5.80 -19.72
C VAL A 79 -0.23 -5.22 -20.33
N GLY A 80 -0.10 -5.23 -21.66
CA GLY A 80 1.12 -4.77 -22.35
C GLY A 80 2.39 -5.47 -21.84
N ASP A 81 3.50 -4.73 -21.81
CA ASP A 81 4.82 -5.24 -21.40
C ASP A 81 5.26 -4.78 -19.98
N ASN A 82 4.41 -4.05 -19.26
CA ASN A 82 4.75 -3.61 -17.93
C ASN A 82 4.58 -4.75 -16.90
N PRO A 83 5.65 -5.21 -16.23
CA PRO A 83 5.60 -6.30 -15.25
C PRO A 83 4.72 -6.00 -14.03
N ASP A 84 4.58 -4.72 -13.68
CA ASP A 84 3.73 -4.28 -12.56
C ASP A 84 2.23 -4.48 -12.83
N GLN A 85 1.85 -4.82 -14.05
CA GLN A 85 0.46 -5.09 -14.42
C GLN A 85 -0.02 -6.51 -14.05
N LEU A 86 0.86 -7.45 -13.72
CA LEU A 86 0.47 -8.82 -13.39
C LEU A 86 -0.44 -8.91 -12.15
N PRO A 87 -0.16 -8.23 -11.02
CA PRO A 87 -1.09 -8.21 -9.89
C PRO A 87 -2.45 -7.59 -10.25
N ILE A 88 -2.46 -6.57 -11.11
CA ILE A 88 -3.67 -5.93 -11.59
C ILE A 88 -4.47 -6.88 -12.48
N LEU A 89 -3.79 -7.61 -13.37
CA LEU A 89 -4.38 -8.65 -14.20
C LEU A 89 -5.02 -9.75 -13.34
N GLN A 90 -4.30 -10.26 -12.34
CA GLN A 90 -4.81 -11.26 -11.40
C GLN A 90 -6.08 -10.76 -10.70
N HIS A 91 -6.07 -9.53 -10.23
CA HIS A 91 -7.23 -8.92 -9.59
C HIS A 91 -8.42 -8.75 -10.55
N ALA A 92 -8.17 -8.26 -11.77
CA ALA A 92 -9.20 -8.12 -12.79
C ALA A 92 -9.81 -9.46 -13.21
N LEU A 93 -8.98 -10.50 -13.37
CA LEU A 93 -9.44 -11.87 -13.66
C LEU A 93 -10.32 -12.43 -12.54
N MET A 94 -9.90 -12.25 -11.28
CA MET A 94 -10.69 -12.65 -10.12
C MET A 94 -12.06 -11.96 -10.10
N ARG A 95 -12.10 -10.65 -10.35
CA ARG A 95 -13.35 -9.87 -10.43
C ARG A 95 -14.24 -10.29 -11.60
N THR A 96 -13.64 -10.49 -12.77
CA THR A 96 -14.35 -10.95 -13.98
C THR A 96 -14.95 -12.34 -13.75
N TRP A 97 -14.20 -13.23 -13.12
CA TRP A 97 -14.69 -14.55 -12.72
C TRP A 97 -15.85 -14.45 -11.73
N GLY A 98 -15.74 -13.67 -10.67
CA GLY A 98 -16.79 -13.46 -9.67
C GLY A 98 -18.08 -12.92 -10.30
N TYR A 99 -17.95 -11.91 -11.17
CA TYR A 99 -19.09 -11.36 -11.91
C TYR A 99 -19.74 -12.42 -12.82
N TRP A 100 -18.94 -13.16 -13.61
CA TRP A 100 -19.44 -14.23 -14.47
C TRP A 100 -20.15 -15.32 -13.67
N VAL A 101 -19.60 -15.78 -12.53
CA VAL A 101 -20.25 -16.79 -11.68
C VAL A 101 -21.60 -16.32 -11.15
N SER A 102 -21.72 -15.04 -10.78
CA SER A 102 -22.96 -14.46 -10.25
C SER A 102 -24.01 -14.18 -11.32
N SER A 103 -23.61 -13.93 -12.57
CA SER A 103 -24.48 -13.50 -13.67
C SER A 103 -24.72 -14.56 -14.73
N ARG A 104 -23.95 -15.68 -14.72
CA ARG A 104 -24.02 -16.70 -15.80
C ARG A 104 -25.42 -17.35 -15.92
N GLN A 105 -25.89 -17.39 -17.14
CA GLN A 105 -26.96 -18.28 -17.56
C GLN A 105 -26.29 -19.50 -18.18
N ASN A 106 -26.37 -20.67 -17.52
CA ASN A 106 -25.84 -22.00 -17.91
C ASN A 106 -24.98 -22.07 -19.20
N THR A 107 -23.68 -22.33 -19.12
CA THR A 107 -22.75 -22.66 -20.23
C THR A 107 -22.10 -21.50 -21.00
N GLU A 108 -22.35 -20.27 -20.66
CA GLU A 108 -21.76 -19.13 -21.35
C GLU A 108 -20.25 -19.00 -21.01
N ALA A 109 -19.42 -18.69 -22.01
CA ALA A 109 -18.02 -18.40 -21.80
C ALA A 109 -17.82 -16.98 -21.21
N ILE A 110 -16.77 -16.79 -20.44
CA ILE A 110 -16.35 -15.46 -19.96
C ILE A 110 -15.98 -14.61 -21.17
N ASP A 111 -16.59 -13.41 -21.29
CA ASP A 111 -16.42 -12.56 -22.45
C ASP A 111 -16.26 -11.08 -22.06
N LEU A 112 -16.08 -10.22 -23.06
CA LEU A 112 -15.87 -8.77 -22.94
C LEU A 112 -16.91 -8.08 -22.07
N GLU A 113 -18.17 -8.49 -22.11
CA GLU A 113 -19.22 -7.92 -21.27
C GLU A 113 -18.93 -8.07 -19.78
N HIS A 114 -18.46 -9.25 -19.34
CA HIS A 114 -18.08 -9.52 -17.95
C HIS A 114 -16.86 -8.68 -17.52
N TYR A 115 -15.90 -8.53 -18.44
CA TYR A 115 -14.71 -7.71 -18.22
C TYR A 115 -15.04 -6.22 -18.18
N ASN A 116 -15.91 -5.74 -19.05
CA ASN A 116 -16.36 -4.35 -19.04
C ASN A 116 -17.19 -4.02 -17.79
N ALA A 117 -17.99 -4.95 -17.31
CA ALA A 117 -18.81 -4.76 -16.11
C ALA A 117 -17.99 -4.48 -14.85
N ILE A 118 -16.75 -5.00 -14.77
CA ILE A 118 -15.83 -4.77 -13.64
C ILE A 118 -14.93 -3.54 -13.83
N GLY A 119 -15.13 -2.78 -14.93
CA GLY A 119 -14.36 -1.57 -15.26
C GLY A 119 -13.03 -1.82 -15.96
N THR A 120 -12.83 -3.00 -16.53
CA THR A 120 -11.59 -3.42 -17.21
C THR A 120 -10.35 -3.41 -16.29
N LEU A 121 -9.17 -3.73 -16.81
CA LEU A 121 -7.90 -3.70 -16.07
C LEU A 121 -7.62 -2.31 -15.46
N LYS A 122 -8.03 -1.26 -16.18
CA LYS A 122 -7.71 0.14 -15.82
C LYS A 122 -8.37 0.59 -14.52
N SER A 123 -9.60 0.16 -14.24
CA SER A 123 -10.36 0.67 -13.09
C SER A 123 -10.87 -0.40 -12.12
N ALA A 124 -10.72 -1.68 -12.45
CA ALA A 124 -11.23 -2.78 -11.61
C ALA A 124 -10.77 -2.72 -10.15
N LEU A 125 -9.48 -2.44 -9.92
CA LEU A 125 -8.91 -2.34 -8.58
C LEU A 125 -9.43 -1.10 -7.84
N SER A 126 -9.50 0.06 -8.51
CA SER A 126 -10.02 1.30 -7.94
C SER A 126 -11.49 1.21 -7.59
N GLN A 127 -12.31 0.63 -8.49
CA GLN A 127 -13.73 0.41 -8.24
C GLN A 127 -13.95 -0.54 -7.06
N HIS A 128 -13.20 -1.63 -6.99
CA HIS A 128 -13.31 -2.59 -5.90
C HIS A 128 -12.94 -1.98 -4.54
N ALA A 129 -11.90 -1.14 -4.51
CA ALA A 129 -11.54 -0.39 -3.30
C ALA A 129 -12.62 0.63 -2.91
N ASN A 130 -13.23 1.31 -3.89
CA ASN A 130 -14.35 2.21 -3.65
C ASN A 130 -15.59 1.46 -3.15
N GLU A 131 -15.94 0.31 -3.71
CA GLU A 131 -17.04 -0.54 -3.21
C GLU A 131 -16.85 -0.88 -1.73
N ALA A 132 -15.64 -1.26 -1.31
CA ALA A 132 -15.33 -1.51 0.11
C ALA A 132 -15.51 -0.24 0.96
N PHE A 133 -15.00 0.89 0.48
CA PHE A 133 -15.07 2.17 1.19
C PHE A 133 -16.50 2.70 1.30
N ASP A 134 -17.31 2.54 0.27
CA ASP A 134 -18.68 3.06 0.22
C ASP A 134 -19.63 2.31 1.16
N LEU A 135 -19.32 1.05 1.52
CA LEU A 135 -20.03 0.29 2.55
C LEU A 135 -19.77 0.80 3.98
N LEU A 136 -18.74 1.63 4.18
CA LEU A 136 -18.39 2.18 5.49
C LEU A 136 -19.32 3.34 5.86
N ASN A 137 -19.70 3.43 7.12
CA ASN A 137 -20.36 4.60 7.68
C ASN A 137 -19.38 5.78 7.80
N LYS A 138 -19.90 6.98 8.14
CA LYS A 138 -19.09 8.22 8.21
C LYS A 138 -17.87 8.09 9.14
N ARG A 139 -18.03 7.47 10.31
CA ARG A 139 -16.92 7.28 11.28
C ARG A 139 -15.89 6.29 10.74
N GLU A 140 -16.35 5.17 10.20
CA GLU A 140 -15.49 4.15 9.62
C GLU A 140 -14.70 4.68 8.41
N ARG A 141 -15.28 5.59 7.60
CA ARG A 141 -14.58 6.26 6.50
C ARG A 141 -13.43 7.12 6.99
N GLN A 142 -13.59 7.83 8.11
CA GLN A 142 -12.51 8.60 8.73
C GLN A 142 -11.40 7.70 9.25
N ILE A 143 -11.76 6.55 9.85
CA ILE A 143 -10.80 5.55 10.29
C ILE A 143 -10.04 4.97 9.09
N ALA A 144 -10.74 4.63 8.01
CA ALA A 144 -10.13 4.11 6.78
C ALA A 144 -9.13 5.13 6.19
N GLU A 145 -9.49 6.40 6.12
CA GLU A 145 -8.59 7.47 5.66
C GLU A 145 -7.32 7.54 6.51
N SER A 146 -7.46 7.65 7.83
CA SER A 146 -6.31 7.70 8.75
C SER A 146 -5.45 6.44 8.65
N MET A 147 -6.07 5.26 8.54
CA MET A 147 -5.40 3.98 8.39
C MET A 147 -4.60 3.92 7.09
N PHE A 148 -5.20 4.25 5.93
CA PHE A 148 -4.49 4.20 4.66
C PHE A 148 -3.38 5.25 4.57
N LYS A 149 -3.57 6.45 5.12
CA LYS A 149 -2.50 7.45 5.28
C LYS A 149 -1.36 6.90 6.14
N ALA A 150 -1.67 6.11 7.19
CA ALA A 150 -0.65 5.48 8.03
C ALA A 150 0.08 4.31 7.36
N LEU A 151 -0.59 3.56 6.49
CA LEU A 151 -0.04 2.42 5.75
C LEU A 151 0.80 2.82 4.52
N THR A 152 0.87 4.10 4.21
CA THR A 152 1.56 4.62 3.03
C THR A 152 2.50 5.75 3.37
N GLU A 153 3.52 5.91 2.53
CA GLU A 153 4.48 7.02 2.57
C GLU A 153 4.83 7.43 1.14
N LYS A 154 5.10 8.71 0.92
CA LYS A 154 5.52 9.21 -0.38
C LYS A 154 7.04 9.07 -0.51
N GLY A 155 7.48 8.26 -1.46
CA GLY A 155 8.89 8.06 -1.77
C GLY A 155 9.49 9.19 -2.61
N ALA A 156 10.82 9.14 -2.79
CA ALA A 156 11.62 10.19 -3.47
C ALA A 156 11.18 10.47 -4.92
N GLU A 157 10.66 9.48 -5.64
CA GLU A 157 10.20 9.61 -7.03
C GLU A 157 8.69 9.85 -7.17
N ASN A 158 8.06 10.40 -6.15
CA ASN A 158 6.60 10.60 -6.13
C ASN A 158 5.80 9.27 -6.16
N THR A 159 6.47 8.15 -5.93
CA THR A 159 5.86 6.82 -5.85
C THR A 159 5.42 6.54 -4.42
N GLY A 160 4.25 5.90 -4.26
CA GLY A 160 3.82 5.44 -2.95
C GLY A 160 4.66 4.26 -2.48
N ILE A 161 5.11 4.30 -1.24
CA ILE A 161 5.81 3.22 -0.54
C ILE A 161 4.87 2.66 0.51
N ARG A 162 4.80 1.33 0.63
CA ARG A 162 4.05 0.66 1.69
C ARG A 162 4.76 0.83 3.03
N ARG A 163 3.98 1.06 4.08
CA ARG A 163 4.45 1.17 5.46
C ARG A 163 3.67 0.20 6.36
N PRO A 164 4.05 -1.09 6.39
CA PRO A 164 3.39 -2.06 7.25
C PRO A 164 3.36 -1.59 8.70
N THR A 165 2.19 -1.59 9.33
CA THR A 165 1.98 -0.96 10.63
C THR A 165 1.12 -1.86 11.53
N LYS A 166 1.48 -1.97 12.82
CA LYS A 166 0.70 -2.74 13.80
C LYS A 166 -0.71 -2.16 13.98
N LEU A 167 -1.69 -3.03 14.23
CA LEU A 167 -3.07 -2.61 14.48
C LEU A 167 -3.18 -1.61 15.63
N SER A 168 -2.48 -1.86 16.73
CA SER A 168 -2.42 -0.95 17.89
C SER A 168 -1.93 0.45 17.53
N THR A 169 -0.91 0.54 16.68
CA THR A 169 -0.38 1.82 16.20
C THR A 169 -1.39 2.54 15.29
N LEU A 170 -2.07 1.80 14.42
CA LEU A 170 -3.13 2.37 13.57
C LEU A 170 -4.28 2.95 14.42
N ALA A 171 -4.69 2.24 15.48
CA ALA A 171 -5.70 2.69 16.43
C ALA A 171 -5.28 3.97 17.15
N ALA A 172 -4.02 4.03 17.62
CA ALA A 172 -3.47 5.20 18.29
C ALA A 172 -3.38 6.42 17.34
N ILE A 173 -2.99 6.22 16.07
CA ILE A 173 -2.97 7.29 15.06
C ILE A 173 -4.38 7.81 14.77
N ALA A 174 -5.35 6.89 14.60
CA ALA A 174 -6.74 7.26 14.32
C ALA A 174 -7.50 7.78 15.56
N GLY A 175 -6.95 7.63 16.77
CA GLY A 175 -7.58 8.03 18.02
C GLY A 175 -8.87 7.25 18.35
N VAL A 176 -8.90 5.95 18.02
CA VAL A 176 -10.06 5.06 18.20
C VAL A 176 -9.63 3.72 18.82
N SER A 177 -10.61 2.86 19.14
CA SER A 177 -10.33 1.52 19.65
C SER A 177 -9.73 0.60 18.55
N GLU A 178 -8.96 -0.41 18.97
CA GLU A 178 -8.45 -1.43 18.07
C GLU A 178 -9.55 -2.19 17.35
N ASP A 179 -10.67 -2.45 18.02
CA ASP A 179 -11.85 -3.10 17.44
C ASP A 179 -12.46 -2.27 16.31
N ASP A 180 -12.49 -0.94 16.45
CA ASP A 180 -12.97 -0.05 15.39
C ASP A 180 -12.09 -0.16 14.15
N VAL A 181 -10.76 -0.16 14.31
CA VAL A 181 -9.82 -0.34 13.20
C VAL A 181 -9.93 -1.73 12.61
N ALA A 182 -9.99 -2.78 13.45
CA ALA A 182 -10.12 -4.16 12.99
C ALA A 182 -11.38 -4.38 12.12
N ARG A 183 -12.51 -3.75 12.49
CA ARG A 183 -13.72 -3.78 11.65
C ARG A 183 -13.49 -3.16 10.28
N VAL A 184 -12.82 -2.02 10.22
CA VAL A 184 -12.49 -1.36 8.94
C VAL A 184 -11.52 -2.20 8.12
N VAL A 185 -10.45 -2.71 8.72
CA VAL A 185 -9.48 -3.62 8.06
C VAL A 185 -10.21 -4.83 7.47
N ASN A 186 -11.12 -5.44 8.24
CA ASN A 186 -11.88 -6.61 7.79
C ASN A 186 -12.74 -6.34 6.54
N ARG A 187 -13.27 -5.11 6.36
CA ARG A 187 -13.99 -4.73 5.14
C ARG A 187 -13.13 -4.78 3.88
N PHE A 188 -11.86 -4.36 4.00
CA PHE A 188 -10.93 -4.36 2.86
C PHE A 188 -10.27 -5.70 2.60
N ARG A 189 -10.38 -6.65 3.53
CA ARG A 189 -9.84 -8.01 3.37
C ARG A 189 -10.91 -9.11 3.27
N GLU A 190 -12.19 -8.75 3.13
CA GLU A 190 -13.28 -9.70 2.89
C GLU A 190 -12.98 -10.67 1.73
N PRO A 191 -13.55 -11.88 1.73
CA PRO A 191 -13.36 -12.84 0.64
C PRO A 191 -13.59 -12.19 -0.73
N GLY A 192 -12.66 -12.39 -1.66
CA GLY A 192 -12.70 -11.79 -2.98
C GLY A 192 -12.21 -10.36 -3.08
N ARG A 193 -11.90 -9.67 -1.97
CA ARG A 193 -11.31 -8.30 -1.98
C ARG A 193 -9.79 -8.32 -1.83
N SER A 194 -9.29 -8.88 -0.76
CA SER A 194 -7.84 -9.05 -0.50
C SER A 194 -7.00 -7.78 -0.74
N LEU A 195 -7.53 -6.60 -0.35
CA LEU A 195 -6.84 -5.31 -0.53
C LEU A 195 -5.84 -5.02 0.59
N LEU A 196 -6.02 -5.67 1.75
CA LEU A 196 -5.14 -5.58 2.91
C LEU A 196 -4.67 -6.98 3.35
N MET A 197 -3.51 -7.02 4.01
CA MET A 197 -2.92 -8.18 4.67
C MET A 197 -3.01 -8.02 6.19
N PRO A 198 -3.06 -9.13 6.95
CA PRO A 198 -3.09 -10.52 6.54
C PRO A 198 -4.41 -10.89 5.84
N PRO A 199 -4.46 -12.04 5.09
CA PRO A 199 -5.65 -12.41 4.35
C PRO A 199 -6.85 -12.69 5.26
N HIS A 200 -8.06 -12.71 4.67
CA HIS A 200 -9.30 -13.06 5.38
C HIS A 200 -9.16 -14.43 6.08
N GLY A 201 -9.72 -14.55 7.30
CA GLY A 201 -9.65 -15.78 8.10
C GLY A 201 -8.47 -15.84 9.07
N VAL A 202 -7.45 -15.00 8.91
CA VAL A 202 -6.42 -14.82 9.93
C VAL A 202 -6.95 -13.88 11.02
N GLU A 203 -6.90 -14.31 12.28
CA GLU A 203 -7.26 -13.46 13.42
C GLU A 203 -6.35 -12.22 13.50
N ILE A 204 -6.96 -11.08 13.83
CA ILE A 204 -6.24 -9.82 14.02
C ILE A 204 -6.16 -9.53 15.51
N SER A 205 -4.95 -9.28 15.99
CA SER A 205 -4.63 -8.83 17.35
C SER A 205 -3.93 -7.47 17.33
N SER A 206 -3.72 -6.87 18.48
CA SER A 206 -2.96 -5.61 18.67
C SER A 206 -1.61 -5.60 17.95
N GLU A 207 -0.90 -6.73 17.98
CA GLU A 207 0.45 -6.91 17.39
C GLU A 207 0.41 -7.28 15.91
N THR A 208 -0.76 -7.55 15.35
CA THR A 208 -0.88 -7.91 13.93
C THR A 208 -0.44 -6.74 13.05
N VAL A 209 0.51 -7.01 12.17
CA VAL A 209 0.97 -6.04 11.16
C VAL A 209 -0.02 -6.03 10.00
N ILE A 210 -0.62 -4.87 9.77
CA ILE A 210 -1.49 -4.61 8.64
C ILE A 210 -0.65 -4.01 7.51
N ASP A 211 -0.87 -4.48 6.28
CA ASP A 211 -0.16 -3.98 5.09
C ASP A 211 -1.11 -3.92 3.89
N ILE A 212 -0.77 -3.10 2.91
CA ILE A 212 -1.44 -3.08 1.60
C ILE A 212 -0.97 -4.29 0.79
N SER A 213 -1.90 -5.08 0.27
CA SER A 213 -1.58 -6.32 -0.44
C SER A 213 -0.72 -6.10 -1.70
N HIS A 214 -0.95 -5.00 -2.44
CA HIS A 214 -0.24 -4.67 -3.67
C HIS A 214 0.04 -3.17 -3.80
N GLU A 215 1.28 -2.82 -4.15
CA GLU A 215 1.69 -1.44 -4.42
C GLU A 215 0.83 -0.76 -5.51
N SER A 216 0.30 -1.55 -6.44
CA SER A 216 -0.60 -1.07 -7.49
C SER A 216 -1.83 -0.34 -6.95
N LEU A 217 -2.28 -0.67 -5.73
CA LEU A 217 -3.40 0.03 -5.09
C LEU A 217 -3.08 1.52 -4.89
N MET A 218 -1.86 1.86 -4.45
CA MET A 218 -1.42 3.24 -4.27
C MET A 218 -1.33 4.01 -5.60
N ARG A 219 -1.07 3.29 -6.70
CA ARG A 219 -0.94 3.91 -8.04
C ARG A 219 -2.27 4.05 -8.79
N ILE A 220 -3.28 3.22 -8.45
CA ILE A 220 -4.52 3.14 -9.23
C ILE A 220 -5.72 3.70 -8.47
N TRP A 221 -5.79 3.51 -7.16
CA TRP A 221 -6.91 4.01 -6.37
C TRP A 221 -6.80 5.52 -6.15
N ASP A 222 -7.59 6.30 -6.90
CA ASP A 222 -7.47 7.77 -6.92
C ASP A 222 -7.68 8.40 -5.55
N ARG A 223 -8.57 7.84 -4.73
CA ARG A 223 -8.77 8.28 -3.34
C ARG A 223 -7.49 8.11 -2.51
N LEU A 224 -6.81 6.97 -2.64
CA LEU A 224 -5.55 6.72 -1.92
C LEU A 224 -4.42 7.63 -2.42
N LYS A 225 -4.35 7.91 -3.71
CA LYS A 225 -3.40 8.91 -4.25
C LYS A 225 -3.62 10.28 -3.64
N GLN A 226 -4.88 10.72 -3.55
CA GLN A 226 -5.21 11.99 -2.93
C GLN A 226 -4.81 12.01 -1.44
N TRP A 227 -5.13 10.97 -0.68
CA TRP A 227 -4.73 10.85 0.72
C TRP A 227 -3.22 10.84 0.92
N LEU A 228 -2.48 10.16 0.03
CA LEU A 228 -1.01 10.15 0.07
C LEU A 228 -0.43 11.55 -0.17
N GLU A 229 -1.00 12.31 -1.09
CA GLU A 229 -0.58 13.69 -1.37
C GLU A 229 -0.91 14.63 -0.19
N GLU A 230 -2.09 14.48 0.41
CA GLU A 230 -2.48 15.24 1.61
C GLU A 230 -1.58 14.92 2.80
N GLU A 231 -1.27 13.64 3.03
CA GLU A 231 -0.39 13.19 4.12
C GLU A 231 1.04 13.71 3.92
N SER A 232 1.57 13.66 2.69
CA SER A 232 2.89 14.21 2.37
C SER A 232 2.95 15.70 2.69
N LYS A 233 1.97 16.49 2.25
CA LYS A 233 1.92 17.94 2.57
C LYS A 233 1.82 18.20 4.07
N SER A 234 1.08 17.35 4.78
CA SER A 234 0.96 17.47 6.25
C SER A 234 2.27 17.15 6.95
N ALA A 235 2.98 16.10 6.51
CA ALA A 235 4.30 15.74 7.01
C ALA A 235 5.33 16.83 6.73
N ASP A 236 5.36 17.39 5.52
CA ASP A 236 6.26 18.47 5.14
C ASP A 236 6.05 19.70 6.01
N MET A 237 4.79 20.08 6.28
CA MET A 237 4.49 21.20 7.18
C MET A 237 5.01 20.93 8.60
N TYR A 238 4.79 19.72 9.13
CA TYR A 238 5.29 19.33 10.44
C TYR A 238 6.82 19.38 10.51
N LEU A 239 7.50 18.81 9.53
CA LEU A 239 8.97 18.82 9.44
C LEU A 239 9.53 20.25 9.37
N ASN A 240 8.88 21.14 8.62
CA ASN A 240 9.25 22.55 8.56
C ASN A 240 9.13 23.24 9.93
N ILE A 241 8.02 22.98 10.69
CA ILE A 241 7.84 23.50 12.04
C ILE A 241 8.91 22.93 12.99
N SER A 242 9.19 21.62 12.92
CA SER A 242 10.19 20.97 13.75
C SER A 242 11.59 21.54 13.50
N GLU A 243 11.98 21.71 12.24
CA GLU A 243 13.27 22.31 11.88
C GLU A 243 13.37 23.76 12.29
N ALA A 244 12.31 24.57 12.13
CA ALA A 244 12.26 25.94 12.58
C ALA A 244 12.38 26.05 14.10
N SER A 245 11.69 25.16 14.84
CA SER A 245 11.77 25.10 16.31
C SER A 245 13.20 24.78 16.80
N ARG A 246 13.90 23.87 16.10
CA ARG A 246 15.30 23.55 16.39
C ARG A 246 16.21 24.76 16.18
N LYS A 247 16.09 25.42 15.00
CA LYS A 247 16.87 26.63 14.68
C LYS A 247 16.60 27.78 15.66
N PHE A 248 15.36 27.95 16.11
CA PHE A 248 15.01 28.95 17.11
C PHE A 248 15.69 28.67 18.45
N GLN A 249 15.69 27.43 18.94
CA GLN A 249 16.40 27.06 20.17
C GLN A 249 17.91 27.29 20.06
N GLU A 250 18.49 27.09 18.89
CA GLU A 250 19.90 27.36 18.62
C GLU A 250 20.23 28.86 18.44
N GLY A 251 19.22 29.75 18.53
CA GLY A 251 19.39 31.19 18.29
C GLY A 251 19.66 31.56 16.81
N LYS A 252 19.38 30.64 15.87
CA LYS A 252 19.65 30.81 14.44
C LYS A 252 18.44 31.25 13.62
N ALA A 253 17.27 31.31 14.22
CA ALA A 253 16.03 31.77 13.58
C ALA A 253 15.16 32.53 14.56
N SER A 254 14.28 33.39 14.05
CA SER A 254 13.24 34.08 14.82
C SER A 254 11.97 33.23 14.90
N LEU A 255 11.02 33.66 15.74
CA LEU A 255 9.65 33.16 15.72
C LEU A 255 9.02 33.41 14.34
N TRP A 256 8.09 32.54 13.97
CA TRP A 256 7.39 32.69 12.70
C TRP A 256 6.41 33.86 12.74
N GLN A 257 6.29 34.53 11.60
CA GLN A 257 5.37 35.62 11.36
C GLN A 257 4.43 35.27 10.18
N MET A 258 3.43 36.13 9.94
CA MET A 258 2.56 36.00 8.78
C MET A 258 3.39 36.17 7.48
N PRO A 259 3.13 35.38 6.42
CA PRO A 259 2.01 34.44 6.24
C PRO A 259 2.28 33.01 6.74
N ASP A 260 3.53 32.60 6.96
CA ASP A 260 3.92 31.21 7.29
C ASP A 260 3.27 30.72 8.61
N LEU A 261 3.20 31.60 9.59
CA LEU A 261 2.52 31.32 10.86
C LEU A 261 1.04 30.95 10.62
N GLN A 262 0.33 31.69 9.77
CA GLN A 262 -1.08 31.40 9.49
C GLN A 262 -1.28 30.05 8.82
N LEU A 263 -0.38 29.68 7.91
CA LEU A 263 -0.42 28.39 7.24
C LEU A 263 -0.25 27.24 8.24
N ALA A 264 0.69 27.37 9.18
CA ALA A 264 0.94 26.38 10.22
C ALA A 264 -0.22 26.27 11.22
N ILE A 265 -0.84 27.40 11.62
CA ILE A 265 -2.03 27.40 12.48
C ILE A 265 -3.19 26.69 11.78
N ASN A 266 -3.47 27.04 10.52
CA ASN A 266 -4.53 26.41 9.73
C ASN A 266 -4.29 24.90 9.60
N TRP A 267 -3.05 24.48 9.34
CA TRP A 267 -2.67 23.08 9.30
C TRP A 267 -2.93 22.38 10.64
N ARG A 268 -2.49 22.95 11.76
CA ARG A 268 -2.71 22.39 13.11
C ARG A 268 -4.19 22.20 13.43
N ILE A 269 -5.04 23.18 13.09
CA ILE A 269 -6.49 23.12 13.31
C ILE A 269 -7.14 22.05 12.45
N SER A 270 -6.75 21.96 11.18
CA SER A 270 -7.37 21.06 10.21
C SER A 270 -6.94 19.60 10.41
N ASN A 271 -5.65 19.35 10.66
CA ASN A 271 -5.08 18.01 10.74
C ASN A 271 -5.04 17.44 12.17
N ARG A 272 -5.10 18.30 13.20
CA ARG A 272 -5.05 17.89 14.62
C ARG A 272 -3.97 16.83 14.90
N PRO A 273 -2.70 17.13 14.57
CA PRO A 273 -1.63 16.15 14.67
C PRO A 273 -1.48 15.66 16.11
N THR A 274 -1.20 14.36 16.26
CA THR A 274 -0.92 13.72 17.54
C THR A 274 0.56 13.37 17.64
N ILE A 275 1.07 13.16 18.86
CA ILE A 275 2.45 12.72 19.06
C ILE A 275 2.73 11.40 18.35
N VAL A 276 1.78 10.44 18.35
CA VAL A 276 1.90 9.14 17.70
C VAL A 276 2.02 9.29 16.17
N TRP A 277 1.27 10.23 15.58
CA TRP A 277 1.38 10.55 14.16
C TRP A 277 2.73 11.23 13.86
N ALA A 278 3.12 12.21 14.65
CA ALA A 278 4.30 13.04 14.43
C ALA A 278 5.62 12.27 14.54
N THR A 279 5.75 11.36 15.51
CA THR A 279 6.94 10.51 15.72
C THR A 279 7.26 9.60 14.54
N ARG A 280 6.34 9.43 13.60
CA ARG A 280 6.60 8.74 12.33
C ARG A 280 7.57 9.52 11.43
N TYR A 281 7.68 10.82 11.62
CA TYR A 281 8.47 11.76 10.81
C TYR A 281 9.60 12.40 11.60
N ASP A 282 9.31 12.90 12.81
CA ASP A 282 10.29 13.53 13.71
C ASP A 282 9.78 13.42 15.17
N GLU A 283 10.69 13.12 16.11
CA GLU A 283 10.35 12.91 17.52
C GLU A 283 10.08 14.22 18.29
N ALA A 284 10.38 15.36 17.70
CA ALA A 284 10.35 16.67 18.38
C ALA A 284 8.97 17.33 18.41
N PHE A 285 7.88 16.53 18.53
CA PHE A 285 6.51 17.03 18.47
C PHE A 285 6.20 18.13 19.49
N GLU A 286 6.54 17.91 20.76
CA GLU A 286 6.28 18.88 21.81
C GLU A 286 7.02 20.20 21.55
N ARG A 287 8.29 20.14 21.19
CA ARG A 287 9.09 21.31 20.84
C ARG A 287 8.48 22.09 19.67
N ALA A 288 8.05 21.39 18.62
CA ALA A 288 7.44 21.99 17.43
C ALA A 288 6.12 22.70 17.79
N MET A 289 5.28 22.09 18.64
CA MET A 289 4.01 22.69 19.07
C MET A 289 4.21 23.89 19.99
N VAL A 290 5.17 23.83 20.93
CA VAL A 290 5.54 24.98 21.79
C VAL A 290 6.06 26.15 20.96
N PHE A 291 6.89 25.87 19.95
CA PHE A 291 7.38 26.91 19.03
C PHE A 291 6.23 27.61 18.30
N LEU A 292 5.28 26.82 17.77
CA LEU A 292 4.12 27.36 17.06
C LEU A 292 3.23 28.22 17.97
N GLU A 293 2.96 27.75 19.19
CA GLU A 293 2.18 28.50 20.18
C GLU A 293 2.89 29.79 20.62
N THR A 294 4.22 29.75 20.77
CA THR A 294 5.02 30.93 21.11
C THR A 294 4.98 31.95 19.99
N SER A 295 5.07 31.49 18.72
CA SER A 295 4.94 32.35 17.54
C SER A 295 3.55 32.99 17.43
N GLU A 296 2.49 32.28 17.83
CA GLU A 296 1.10 32.77 17.80
C GLU A 296 0.85 33.85 18.87
N ARG A 297 1.58 33.84 19.99
CA ARG A 297 1.45 34.80 21.09
C ARG A 297 2.33 36.04 20.92
N ALA A 298 3.33 35.99 20.06
CA ALA A 298 4.28 37.07 19.82
C ALA A 298 3.78 38.11 18.81
#